data_df985e23210c62a962d89f36fc8d4e88
#
_entry.id   df985e23210c62a962d89f36fc8d4e88
#
_cell.length_a   1.000
_cell.length_b   1.000
_cell.length_c   1.000
_cell.angle_alpha   90.00
_cell.angle_beta   90.00
_cell.angle_gamma   90.00
#
_symmetry.space_group_name_H-M   'P 1'
#
loop_
_entity.id
_entity.type
_entity.pdbx_description
1 polymer ?
#
loop_
_entity_poly.entity_id
_entity_poly.type
_entity_poly.pdbx_seq_one_letter_code
_entity_poly.pdbx_strand_id
1 'polypeptide(L)'
;MSGQYCYCRERKYCPFEDLSDFGYVIKVKENAPELLPKALSRLPVDVVITGDYQPAEKKFEVSRRILEVCLELGFPVSVLERSPLVLRDLDLLKEINQRAPSVVFFSMISAPDSPTYERVREMENLAPRMEKRYAAMEQIAKAGILTGISMMPILPGLCDTDENLEATIRCTANHGGKFVIAGGLTLADQQREYFFGVLRERFPDLVPLYERMYPHPTASYGGIRSGDPHAMGRRIRELCGRYGIADRMPRPIIPGDKRALNKRVVEALANECYWMELENAPGQRAWAYRKAAWAIEDLEQDVGLIYRTMGRKGLEVIAALITKWFGWSA
;
A
#
# COMPACT_ATOMS: atom_id res chain seq x y z
N MET A 1 6.01 -15.79 7.02
CA MET A 1 6.83 -14.57 7.02
C MET A 1 6.05 -13.35 7.51
N SER A 2 5.34 -13.46 8.61
CA SER A 2 4.48 -12.41 9.16
C SER A 2 5.19 -11.64 10.29
N GLY A 3 4.87 -10.34 10.43
CA GLY A 3 5.16 -9.60 11.65
C GLY A 3 4.18 -9.96 12.77
N GLN A 4 4.57 -9.70 14.01
CA GLN A 4 3.72 -9.94 15.18
C GLN A 4 2.45 -9.07 15.20
N TYR A 5 2.44 -8.01 14.41
CA TYR A 5 1.35 -7.05 14.24
C TYR A 5 0.42 -7.36 13.05
N CYS A 6 0.61 -8.49 12.34
CA CYS A 6 -0.09 -8.78 11.09
C CYS A 6 -1.62 -8.81 11.28
N TYR A 7 -2.33 -7.97 10.52
CA TYR A 7 -3.80 -7.89 10.54
C TYR A 7 -4.48 -9.18 10.04
N CYS A 8 -3.76 -10.00 9.27
CA CYS A 8 -4.28 -11.30 8.83
C CYS A 8 -4.51 -12.29 9.99
N ARG A 9 -4.16 -11.94 11.23
CA ARG A 9 -4.55 -12.67 12.43
C ARG A 9 -6.00 -12.41 12.85
N GLU A 10 -6.67 -11.37 12.31
CA GLU A 10 -8.10 -11.17 12.53
C GLU A 10 -8.92 -12.37 12.01
N ARG A 11 -10.00 -12.74 12.70
CA ARG A 11 -10.82 -13.94 12.39
C ARG A 11 -11.28 -13.96 10.93
N LYS A 12 -11.66 -12.81 10.39
CA LYS A 12 -12.16 -12.71 9.00
C LYS A 12 -11.10 -13.04 7.93
N TYR A 13 -9.81 -12.99 8.28
CA TYR A 13 -8.71 -13.26 7.36
C TYR A 13 -7.93 -14.52 7.72
N CYS A 14 -7.94 -14.92 9.00
CA CYS A 14 -7.17 -16.04 9.49
C CYS A 14 -7.78 -17.36 9.00
N PRO A 15 -7.04 -18.19 8.22
CA PRO A 15 -7.56 -19.45 7.72
C PRO A 15 -7.41 -20.61 8.73
N PHE A 16 -6.93 -20.35 9.94
CA PHE A 16 -6.64 -21.33 10.96
C PHE A 16 -7.62 -21.23 12.12
N GLU A 17 -8.03 -22.39 12.67
CA GLU A 17 -8.82 -22.48 13.90
C GLU A 17 -7.92 -22.16 15.12
N ASP A 18 -6.70 -22.73 15.12
CA ASP A 18 -5.69 -22.40 16.12
C ASP A 18 -4.78 -21.28 15.61
N LEU A 19 -4.77 -20.16 16.33
CA LEU A 19 -3.96 -18.99 15.99
C LEU A 19 -2.44 -19.27 16.12
N SER A 20 -2.04 -20.32 16.84
CA SER A 20 -0.62 -20.75 16.95
C SER A 20 -0.06 -21.23 15.61
N ASP A 21 -0.91 -21.72 14.71
CA ASP A 21 -0.50 -22.11 13.35
C ASP A 21 -0.11 -20.92 12.48
N PHE A 22 -0.57 -19.72 12.82
CA PHE A 22 -0.33 -18.53 12.01
C PHE A 22 1.17 -18.17 11.97
N GLY A 23 1.73 -18.19 10.77
CA GLY A 23 3.15 -17.92 10.53
C GLY A 23 4.02 -19.19 10.46
N TYR A 24 3.50 -20.34 10.84
CA TYR A 24 4.19 -21.64 10.79
C TYR A 24 3.57 -22.59 9.76
N VAL A 25 2.24 -22.57 9.60
CA VAL A 25 1.52 -23.36 8.60
C VAL A 25 1.16 -22.47 7.40
N ILE A 26 1.31 -23.01 6.20
CA ILE A 26 0.97 -22.30 4.94
C ILE A 26 -0.09 -23.12 4.21
N LYS A 27 -1.24 -22.51 3.95
CA LYS A 27 -2.29 -23.07 3.08
C LYS A 27 -2.12 -22.51 1.67
N VAL A 28 -1.81 -23.35 0.70
CA VAL A 28 -1.56 -22.96 -0.69
C VAL A 28 -2.81 -23.15 -1.54
N LYS A 29 -3.21 -22.12 -2.27
CA LYS A 29 -4.30 -22.15 -3.25
C LYS A 29 -3.72 -22.51 -4.63
N GLU A 30 -3.42 -23.78 -4.86
CA GLU A 30 -2.70 -24.24 -6.06
C GLU A 30 -3.44 -23.98 -7.36
N ASN A 31 -4.78 -23.94 -7.33
CA ASN A 31 -5.62 -23.70 -8.50
C ASN A 31 -5.92 -22.23 -8.81
N ALA A 32 -5.30 -21.29 -8.07
CA ALA A 32 -5.53 -19.87 -8.31
C ALA A 32 -5.14 -19.43 -9.74
N PRO A 33 -3.99 -19.87 -10.30
CA PRO A 33 -3.61 -19.53 -11.67
C PRO A 33 -4.57 -20.03 -12.74
N GLU A 34 -5.20 -21.20 -12.55
CA GLU A 34 -6.18 -21.77 -13.50
C GLU A 34 -7.51 -21.01 -13.47
N LEU A 35 -7.89 -20.46 -12.33
CA LEU A 35 -9.15 -19.70 -12.18
C LEU A 35 -9.03 -18.26 -12.66
N LEU A 36 -7.82 -17.70 -12.60
CA LEU A 36 -7.54 -16.28 -12.86
C LEU A 36 -7.92 -15.84 -14.28
N PRO A 37 -7.63 -16.56 -15.39
CA PRO A 37 -7.98 -16.15 -16.75
C PRO A 37 -9.48 -15.92 -16.92
N LYS A 38 -10.31 -16.82 -16.37
CA LYS A 38 -11.77 -16.71 -16.42
C LYS A 38 -12.29 -15.51 -15.61
N ALA A 39 -11.62 -15.16 -14.51
CA ALA A 39 -11.98 -13.99 -13.72
C ALA A 39 -11.61 -12.70 -14.46
N LEU A 40 -10.39 -12.60 -14.97
CA LEU A 40 -9.86 -11.40 -15.64
C LEU A 40 -10.55 -11.12 -16.96
N SER A 41 -10.96 -12.15 -17.74
CA SER A 41 -11.67 -11.96 -19.02
C SER A 41 -12.99 -11.21 -18.93
N ARG A 42 -13.55 -11.07 -17.70
CA ARG A 42 -14.81 -10.39 -17.44
C ARG A 42 -14.64 -8.97 -16.89
N LEU A 43 -13.41 -8.55 -16.67
CA LEU A 43 -13.07 -7.28 -16.06
C LEU A 43 -12.37 -6.37 -17.08
N PRO A 44 -12.56 -5.06 -17.00
CA PRO A 44 -11.68 -4.13 -17.71
C PRO A 44 -10.24 -4.31 -17.23
N VAL A 45 -9.28 -4.07 -18.11
CA VAL A 45 -7.86 -4.15 -17.74
C VAL A 45 -7.55 -3.13 -16.67
N ASP A 46 -7.15 -3.62 -15.51
CA ASP A 46 -6.71 -2.83 -14.36
C ASP A 46 -5.64 -3.59 -13.59
N VAL A 47 -5.07 -2.98 -12.54
CA VAL A 47 -3.94 -3.52 -11.79
C VAL A 47 -4.34 -4.79 -11.02
N VAL A 48 -3.65 -5.89 -11.28
CA VAL A 48 -3.73 -7.11 -10.47
C VAL A 48 -2.78 -6.97 -9.28
N ILE A 49 -3.33 -7.02 -8.08
CA ILE A 49 -2.55 -7.02 -6.84
C ILE A 49 -2.21 -8.47 -6.51
N THR A 50 -0.93 -8.76 -6.43
CA THR A 50 -0.41 -10.09 -6.10
C THR A 50 0.79 -9.99 -5.17
N GLY A 51 1.37 -11.12 -4.81
CA GLY A 51 2.51 -11.20 -3.90
C GLY A 51 2.46 -12.45 -3.06
N ASP A 52 2.99 -12.35 -1.83
CA ASP A 52 3.02 -13.42 -0.82
C ASP A 52 4.01 -14.55 -1.14
N TYR A 53 5.22 -14.16 -1.55
CA TYR A 53 6.33 -15.08 -1.81
C TYR A 53 6.85 -15.74 -0.53
N GLN A 54 6.03 -16.62 0.02
CA GLN A 54 6.39 -17.45 1.18
C GLN A 54 7.33 -18.59 0.78
N PRO A 55 7.96 -19.30 1.73
CA PRO A 55 8.84 -20.44 1.41
C PRO A 55 8.20 -21.50 0.52
N ALA A 56 6.88 -21.69 0.60
CA ALA A 56 6.09 -22.60 -0.24
C ALA A 56 6.20 -22.28 -1.74
N GLU A 57 6.41 -21.01 -2.10
CA GLU A 57 6.59 -20.55 -3.50
C GLU A 57 7.77 -21.24 -4.21
N LYS A 58 8.79 -21.71 -3.48
CA LYS A 58 9.88 -22.51 -4.07
C LYS A 58 9.41 -23.83 -4.66
N LYS A 59 8.30 -24.37 -4.18
CA LYS A 59 7.74 -25.65 -4.60
C LYS A 59 6.52 -25.48 -5.51
N PHE A 60 5.62 -24.57 -5.18
CA PHE A 60 4.30 -24.49 -5.80
C PHE A 60 4.25 -23.46 -6.94
N GLU A 61 5.14 -22.47 -6.95
CA GLU A 61 5.28 -21.44 -7.99
C GLU A 61 3.97 -20.73 -8.37
N VAL A 62 3.04 -20.59 -7.40
CA VAL A 62 1.72 -20.01 -7.65
C VAL A 62 1.83 -18.55 -8.08
N SER A 63 2.70 -17.77 -7.42
CA SER A 63 2.91 -16.36 -7.79
C SER A 63 3.50 -16.23 -9.19
N ARG A 64 4.46 -17.09 -9.58
CA ARG A 64 5.02 -17.11 -10.93
C ARG A 64 3.94 -17.38 -11.97
N ARG A 65 3.12 -18.42 -11.77
CA ARG A 65 2.03 -18.79 -12.67
C ARG A 65 0.94 -17.71 -12.77
N ILE A 66 0.70 -16.96 -11.69
CA ILE A 66 -0.19 -15.78 -11.72
C ILE A 66 0.42 -14.69 -12.61
N LEU A 67 1.72 -14.42 -12.49
CA LEU A 67 2.41 -13.44 -13.34
C LEU A 67 2.39 -13.85 -14.82
N GLU A 68 2.54 -15.13 -15.14
CA GLU A 68 2.42 -15.66 -16.52
C GLU A 68 1.04 -15.36 -17.11
N VAL A 69 -0.03 -15.58 -16.34
CA VAL A 69 -1.40 -15.23 -16.75
C VAL A 69 -1.56 -13.71 -16.97
N CYS A 70 -1.02 -12.88 -16.06
CA CYS A 70 -1.07 -11.43 -16.22
C CYS A 70 -0.31 -10.97 -17.48
N LEU A 71 0.84 -11.57 -17.75
CA LEU A 71 1.63 -11.29 -18.95
C LEU A 71 0.87 -11.66 -20.23
N GLU A 72 0.27 -12.86 -20.28
CA GLU A 72 -0.51 -13.35 -21.42
C GLU A 72 -1.71 -12.44 -21.71
N LEU A 73 -2.43 -12.02 -20.67
CA LEU A 73 -3.64 -11.21 -20.82
C LEU A 73 -3.38 -9.68 -20.84
N GLY A 74 -2.13 -9.25 -20.69
CA GLY A 74 -1.75 -7.83 -20.72
C GLY A 74 -2.18 -7.00 -19.50
N PHE A 75 -2.33 -7.64 -18.35
CA PHE A 75 -2.70 -6.95 -17.12
C PHE A 75 -1.47 -6.40 -16.39
N PRO A 76 -1.50 -5.13 -15.96
CA PRO A 76 -0.49 -4.56 -15.05
C PRO A 76 -0.52 -5.24 -13.70
N VAL A 77 0.63 -5.30 -13.02
CA VAL A 77 0.74 -5.96 -11.71
C VAL A 77 1.30 -5.04 -10.64
N SER A 78 0.81 -5.23 -9.42
CA SER A 78 1.32 -4.59 -8.21
C SER A 78 1.65 -5.66 -7.18
N VAL A 79 2.94 -5.80 -6.85
CA VAL A 79 3.45 -6.86 -5.97
C VAL A 79 3.95 -6.23 -4.68
N LEU A 80 3.28 -6.53 -3.56
CA LEU A 80 3.73 -6.13 -2.22
C LEU A 80 4.41 -7.29 -1.53
N GLU A 81 5.68 -7.11 -1.12
CA GLU A 81 6.48 -8.19 -0.60
C GLU A 81 7.29 -7.88 0.67
N ARG A 82 7.70 -8.95 1.33
CA ARG A 82 8.76 -8.98 2.34
C ARG A 82 9.91 -9.90 1.93
N SER A 83 9.67 -10.74 0.92
CA SER A 83 10.58 -11.78 0.50
C SER A 83 11.44 -11.35 -0.68
N PRO A 84 12.77 -11.45 -0.60
CA PRO A 84 13.65 -11.34 -1.76
C PRO A 84 13.39 -12.39 -2.84
N LEU A 85 12.60 -13.42 -2.55
CA LEU A 85 12.25 -14.47 -3.50
C LEU A 85 11.50 -13.96 -4.74
N VAL A 86 10.88 -12.77 -4.65
CA VAL A 86 10.28 -12.09 -5.80
C VAL A 86 11.27 -11.89 -6.96
N LEU A 87 12.56 -11.81 -6.68
CA LEU A 87 13.63 -11.71 -7.69
C LEU A 87 13.73 -12.94 -8.59
N ARG A 88 13.23 -14.11 -8.18
CA ARG A 88 13.11 -15.29 -9.03
C ARG A 88 12.32 -14.99 -10.30
N ASP A 89 11.31 -14.15 -10.19
CA ASP A 89 10.34 -13.85 -11.25
C ASP A 89 10.60 -12.48 -11.90
N LEU A 90 11.83 -11.95 -11.72
CA LEU A 90 12.22 -10.66 -12.29
C LEU A 90 12.16 -10.64 -13.83
N ASP A 91 12.36 -11.80 -14.47
CA ASP A 91 12.19 -11.99 -15.91
C ASP A 91 10.77 -11.65 -16.35
N LEU A 92 9.76 -12.26 -15.74
CA LEU A 92 8.35 -12.01 -16.03
C LEU A 92 7.95 -10.56 -15.69
N LEU A 93 8.37 -10.06 -14.54
CA LEU A 93 8.08 -8.69 -14.12
C LEU A 93 8.63 -7.65 -15.12
N LYS A 94 9.82 -7.88 -15.67
CA LYS A 94 10.39 -7.04 -16.74
C LYS A 94 9.57 -7.11 -18.03
N GLU A 95 9.16 -8.30 -18.42
CA GLU A 95 8.37 -8.49 -19.63
C GLU A 95 6.97 -7.88 -19.51
N ILE A 96 6.31 -8.04 -18.36
CA ILE A 96 5.05 -7.34 -18.06
C ILE A 96 5.27 -5.83 -18.14
N ASN A 97 6.33 -5.31 -17.52
CA ASN A 97 6.60 -3.86 -17.46
C ASN A 97 6.86 -3.22 -18.85
N GLN A 98 7.22 -4.01 -19.86
CA GLN A 98 7.33 -3.53 -21.25
C GLN A 98 5.96 -3.32 -21.92
N ARG A 99 4.93 -4.04 -21.48
CA ARG A 99 3.58 -4.04 -22.07
C ARG A 99 2.57 -3.29 -21.23
N ALA A 100 2.68 -3.44 -19.92
CA ALA A 100 1.82 -2.83 -18.91
C ALA A 100 2.63 -2.53 -17.65
N PRO A 101 2.31 -1.45 -16.90
CA PRO A 101 3.09 -1.07 -15.73
C PRO A 101 3.20 -2.18 -14.70
N SER A 102 4.42 -2.42 -14.19
CA SER A 102 4.68 -3.26 -13.03
C SER A 102 5.16 -2.41 -11.88
N VAL A 103 4.65 -2.68 -10.69
CA VAL A 103 5.12 -2.08 -9.44
C VAL A 103 5.49 -3.20 -8.48
N VAL A 104 6.70 -3.17 -7.94
CA VAL A 104 7.12 -4.10 -6.89
C VAL A 104 7.61 -3.28 -5.70
N PHE A 105 6.98 -3.44 -4.56
CA PHE A 105 7.33 -2.66 -3.38
C PHE A 105 7.37 -3.52 -2.13
N PHE A 106 8.12 -3.07 -1.13
CA PHE A 106 8.44 -3.89 0.03
C PHE A 106 7.87 -3.32 1.31
N SER A 107 7.36 -4.21 2.16
CA SER A 107 6.97 -3.86 3.53
C SER A 107 8.22 -3.57 4.35
N MET A 108 8.43 -2.32 4.74
CA MET A 108 9.58 -1.85 5.51
C MET A 108 9.13 -0.84 6.55
N ILE A 109 9.39 -1.08 7.82
CA ILE A 109 9.03 -0.18 8.92
C ILE A 109 10.24 0.38 9.67
N SER A 110 11.45 0.02 9.22
CA SER A 110 12.71 0.54 9.73
C SER A 110 13.82 0.38 8.67
N ALA A 111 14.97 0.97 8.91
CA ALA A 111 16.19 0.80 8.13
C ALA A 111 17.29 0.15 8.97
N PRO A 112 18.27 -0.56 8.35
CA PRO A 112 19.36 -1.21 9.08
C PRO A 112 20.21 -0.28 9.94
N ASP A 113 20.31 0.99 9.56
CA ASP A 113 21.06 2.04 10.28
C ASP A 113 20.18 2.89 11.22
N SER A 114 18.91 2.49 11.40
CA SER A 114 18.03 3.13 12.39
C SER A 114 18.41 2.72 13.83
N PRO A 115 18.41 3.64 14.79
CA PRO A 115 18.67 3.31 16.18
C PRO A 115 17.65 2.37 16.80
N THR A 116 16.45 2.26 16.22
CA THR A 116 15.39 1.36 16.70
C THR A 116 15.35 0.02 15.96
N TYR A 117 16.25 -0.23 15.01
CA TYR A 117 16.20 -1.38 14.11
C TYR A 117 16.09 -2.72 14.84
N GLU A 118 16.94 -2.99 15.82
CA GLU A 118 16.93 -4.28 16.53
C GLU A 118 15.62 -4.49 17.32
N ARG A 119 15.08 -3.45 17.95
CA ARG A 119 13.76 -3.53 18.60
C ARG A 119 12.63 -3.83 17.60
N VAL A 120 12.68 -3.23 16.41
CA VAL A 120 11.72 -3.49 15.34
C VAL A 120 11.87 -4.91 14.81
N ARG A 121 13.10 -5.45 14.76
CA ARG A 121 13.38 -6.82 14.35
C ARG A 121 12.69 -7.87 15.26
N GLU A 122 12.55 -7.60 16.53
CA GLU A 122 11.81 -8.48 17.44
C GLU A 122 10.32 -8.62 17.05
N MET A 123 9.75 -7.56 16.46
CA MET A 123 8.38 -7.59 15.92
C MET A 123 8.28 -8.27 14.54
N GLU A 124 9.41 -8.51 13.87
CA GLU A 124 9.49 -9.13 12.54
C GLU A 124 10.42 -10.35 12.49
N ASN A 125 10.55 -11.08 13.59
CA ASN A 125 11.50 -12.19 13.75
C ASN A 125 11.34 -13.33 12.71
N LEU A 126 10.15 -13.50 12.13
CA LEU A 126 9.85 -14.49 11.08
C LEU A 126 10.00 -13.96 9.64
N ALA A 127 10.33 -12.68 9.49
CA ALA A 127 10.49 -12.05 8.18
C ALA A 127 11.98 -11.92 7.79
N PRO A 128 12.33 -11.92 6.51
CA PRO A 128 13.69 -11.63 6.06
C PRO A 128 14.17 -10.29 6.62
N ARG A 129 15.47 -10.17 6.92
CA ARG A 129 16.07 -8.92 7.38
C ARG A 129 15.91 -7.81 6.35
N MET A 130 15.79 -6.56 6.80
CA MET A 130 15.51 -5.43 5.92
C MET A 130 16.65 -5.16 4.94
N GLU A 131 17.91 -5.46 5.28
CA GLU A 131 19.03 -5.39 4.36
C GLU A 131 18.80 -6.21 3.09
N LYS A 132 18.22 -7.41 3.22
CA LYS A 132 17.90 -8.26 2.08
C LYS A 132 16.73 -7.72 1.25
N ARG A 133 15.77 -7.07 1.91
CA ARG A 133 14.63 -6.43 1.22
C ARG A 133 15.08 -5.18 0.46
N TYR A 134 15.93 -4.34 1.06
CA TYR A 134 16.52 -3.18 0.38
C TYR A 134 17.40 -3.60 -0.80
N ALA A 135 18.23 -4.63 -0.65
CA ALA A 135 19.02 -5.18 -1.75
C ALA A 135 18.14 -5.72 -2.89
N ALA A 136 17.00 -6.33 -2.56
CA ALA A 136 16.04 -6.77 -3.58
C ALA A 136 15.36 -5.57 -4.26
N MET A 137 14.96 -4.55 -3.53
CA MET A 137 14.39 -3.33 -4.07
C MET A 137 15.35 -2.63 -5.05
N GLU A 138 16.64 -2.58 -4.72
CA GLU A 138 17.66 -2.01 -5.61
C GLU A 138 17.76 -2.78 -6.94
N GLN A 139 17.64 -4.11 -6.92
CA GLN A 139 17.64 -4.91 -8.15
C GLN A 139 16.38 -4.65 -9.00
N ILE A 140 15.20 -4.51 -8.36
CA ILE A 140 13.96 -4.13 -9.03
C ILE A 140 14.10 -2.74 -9.67
N ALA A 141 14.66 -1.76 -8.94
CA ALA A 141 14.93 -0.41 -9.45
C ALA A 141 15.89 -0.43 -10.65
N LYS A 142 16.99 -1.20 -10.57
CA LYS A 142 17.96 -1.37 -11.67
C LYS A 142 17.36 -2.04 -12.91
N ALA A 143 16.31 -2.84 -12.71
CA ALA A 143 15.55 -3.46 -13.80
C ALA A 143 14.57 -2.48 -14.48
N GLY A 144 14.48 -1.22 -14.02
CA GLY A 144 13.57 -0.20 -14.55
C GLY A 144 12.12 -0.36 -14.11
N ILE A 145 11.85 -1.17 -13.08
CA ILE A 145 10.51 -1.38 -12.53
C ILE A 145 10.29 -0.39 -11.39
N LEU A 146 9.11 0.25 -11.37
CA LEU A 146 8.74 1.15 -10.27
C LEU A 146 8.76 0.40 -8.95
N THR A 147 9.48 0.95 -7.97
CA THR A 147 9.59 0.35 -6.64
C THR A 147 9.54 1.40 -5.53
N GLY A 148 9.23 0.97 -4.33
CA GLY A 148 9.14 1.78 -3.14
C GLY A 148 8.85 0.93 -1.91
N ILE A 149 8.31 1.53 -0.86
CA ILE A 149 7.97 0.80 0.36
C ILE A 149 6.54 1.02 0.83
N SER A 150 6.03 -0.01 1.52
CA SER A 150 4.89 0.09 2.43
C SER A 150 5.43 0.19 3.86
N MET A 151 5.38 1.39 4.44
CA MET A 151 5.72 1.65 5.85
C MET A 151 4.45 1.46 6.69
N MET A 152 3.92 0.24 6.66
CA MET A 152 2.70 -0.16 7.36
C MET A 152 2.91 -1.48 8.12
N PRO A 153 2.56 -1.47 9.43
CA PRO A 153 2.15 -0.32 10.23
C PRO A 153 3.34 0.46 10.80
N ILE A 154 3.18 1.75 11.02
CA ILE A 154 4.04 2.50 11.93
C ILE A 154 3.63 2.14 13.34
N LEU A 155 4.55 1.57 14.12
CA LEU A 155 4.31 1.07 15.47
C LEU A 155 4.68 2.16 16.50
N PRO A 156 3.71 2.68 17.27
CA PRO A 156 3.97 3.69 18.30
C PRO A 156 5.03 3.27 19.33
N GLY A 157 5.99 4.14 19.60
CA GLY A 157 7.08 3.90 20.55
C GLY A 157 8.17 2.92 20.06
N LEU A 158 8.02 2.37 18.85
CA LEU A 158 9.00 1.46 18.24
C LEU A 158 9.62 2.01 16.96
N CYS A 159 8.81 2.45 16.02
CA CYS A 159 9.30 2.92 14.73
C CYS A 159 8.71 4.26 14.26
N ASP A 160 8.01 4.97 15.14
CA ASP A 160 7.42 6.29 14.90
C ASP A 160 8.37 7.45 15.28
N THR A 161 9.63 7.16 15.67
CA THR A 161 10.61 8.20 15.97
C THR A 161 11.11 8.88 14.71
N ASP A 162 11.46 10.17 14.80
CA ASP A 162 11.96 10.96 13.67
C ASP A 162 13.20 10.32 13.04
N GLU A 163 14.10 9.77 13.86
CA GLU A 163 15.32 9.12 13.39
C GLU A 163 15.01 7.87 12.58
N ASN A 164 14.05 7.06 13.02
CA ASN A 164 13.64 5.85 12.28
C ASN A 164 12.93 6.21 10.97
N LEU A 165 12.02 7.17 11.00
CA LEU A 165 11.29 7.62 9.81
C LEU A 165 12.28 8.16 8.77
N GLU A 166 13.20 9.03 9.18
CA GLU A 166 14.21 9.61 8.29
C GLU A 166 15.16 8.54 7.74
N ALA A 167 15.68 7.64 8.59
CA ALA A 167 16.56 6.56 8.16
C ALA A 167 15.86 5.65 7.13
N THR A 168 14.58 5.30 7.37
CA THR A 168 13.80 4.43 6.49
C THR A 168 13.54 5.08 5.12
N ILE A 169 13.14 6.35 5.10
CA ILE A 169 12.87 7.11 3.86
C ILE A 169 14.17 7.35 3.08
N ARG A 170 15.24 7.76 3.74
CA ARG A 170 16.56 7.92 3.14
C ARG A 170 17.08 6.61 2.53
N CYS A 171 17.00 5.51 3.28
CA CYS A 171 17.41 4.19 2.80
C CYS A 171 16.59 3.75 1.58
N THR A 172 15.29 4.04 1.58
CA THR A 172 14.41 3.81 0.42
C THR A 172 14.89 4.56 -0.82
N ALA A 173 15.14 5.87 -0.69
CA ALA A 173 15.63 6.68 -1.81
C ALA A 173 16.99 6.19 -2.33
N ASN A 174 17.93 5.86 -1.42
CA ASN A 174 19.27 5.38 -1.76
C ASN A 174 19.29 4.05 -2.50
N HIS A 175 18.28 3.18 -2.28
CA HIS A 175 18.12 1.91 -2.99
C HIS A 175 17.16 2.00 -4.19
N GLY A 176 16.93 3.23 -4.70
CA GLY A 176 16.17 3.46 -5.92
C GLY A 176 14.65 3.47 -5.77
N GLY A 177 14.13 3.37 -4.55
CA GLY A 177 12.70 3.52 -4.26
C GLY A 177 12.20 4.91 -4.62
N LYS A 178 10.99 5.01 -5.15
CA LYS A 178 10.38 6.25 -5.66
C LYS A 178 9.19 6.72 -4.83
N PHE A 179 8.68 5.89 -3.92
CA PHE A 179 7.53 6.25 -3.09
C PHE A 179 7.54 5.54 -1.73
N VAL A 180 6.78 6.11 -0.82
CA VAL A 180 6.44 5.54 0.49
C VAL A 180 4.93 5.54 0.66
N ILE A 181 4.36 4.40 1.01
CA ILE A 181 2.97 4.32 1.47
C ILE A 181 3.02 4.10 2.98
N ALA A 182 2.53 5.05 3.75
CA ALA A 182 2.56 4.99 5.21
C ALA A 182 1.18 4.77 5.81
N GLY A 183 1.12 4.06 6.92
CA GLY A 183 -0.13 3.84 7.64
C GLY A 183 0.08 3.38 9.08
N GLY A 184 -0.92 3.65 9.92
CA GLY A 184 -0.93 3.27 11.32
C GLY A 184 -1.26 1.80 11.55
N LEU A 185 -1.11 1.37 12.80
CA LEU A 185 -1.46 0.04 13.25
C LEU A 185 -2.97 -0.09 13.43
N THR A 186 -3.53 -1.19 12.94
CA THR A 186 -4.90 -1.63 13.26
C THR A 186 -4.86 -2.82 14.21
N LEU A 187 -5.69 -2.80 15.24
CA LEU A 187 -5.81 -3.89 16.21
C LEU A 187 -7.29 -4.24 16.40
N ALA A 188 -7.67 -5.45 15.99
CA ALA A 188 -9.03 -5.94 16.13
C ALA A 188 -9.05 -7.41 16.59
N ASP A 189 -10.13 -7.79 17.23
CA ASP A 189 -10.46 -9.15 17.72
C ASP A 189 -9.24 -9.95 18.28
N GLN A 190 -9.06 -11.20 17.83
CA GLN A 190 -7.96 -12.07 18.30
C GLN A 190 -6.55 -11.56 17.91
N GLN A 191 -6.41 -10.75 16.86
CA GLN A 191 -5.15 -10.10 16.48
C GLN A 191 -4.71 -9.12 17.58
N ARG A 192 -5.64 -8.36 18.17
CA ARG A 192 -5.37 -7.46 19.29
C ARG A 192 -4.89 -8.21 20.53
N GLU A 193 -5.60 -9.27 20.91
CA GLU A 193 -5.22 -10.11 22.05
C GLU A 193 -3.80 -10.67 21.90
N TYR A 194 -3.50 -11.22 20.72
CA TYR A 194 -2.19 -11.73 20.40
C TYR A 194 -1.11 -10.64 20.49
N PHE A 195 -1.34 -9.47 19.90
CA PHE A 195 -0.39 -8.37 19.86
C PHE A 195 -0.09 -7.85 21.29
N PHE A 196 -1.11 -7.68 22.13
CA PHE A 196 -0.91 -7.29 23.52
C PHE A 196 -0.16 -8.37 24.32
N GLY A 197 -0.33 -9.65 24.00
CA GLY A 197 0.50 -10.74 24.55
C GLY A 197 1.97 -10.53 24.24
N VAL A 198 2.30 -10.25 22.97
CA VAL A 198 3.68 -9.95 22.53
C VAL A 198 4.24 -8.71 23.20
N LEU A 199 3.43 -7.65 23.36
CA LEU A 199 3.86 -6.43 24.06
C LEU A 199 4.21 -6.71 25.52
N ARG A 200 3.37 -7.46 26.25
CA ARG A 200 3.63 -7.79 27.66
C ARG A 200 4.90 -8.61 27.83
N GLU A 201 5.19 -9.49 26.88
CA GLU A 201 6.37 -10.37 26.89
C GLU A 201 7.67 -9.60 26.56
N ARG A 202 7.64 -8.77 25.49
CA ARG A 202 8.85 -8.22 24.89
C ARG A 202 9.03 -6.72 25.09
N PHE A 203 7.95 -5.98 25.25
CA PHE A 203 7.92 -4.52 25.34
C PHE A 203 6.98 -4.05 26.45
N PRO A 204 7.14 -4.52 27.70
CA PRO A 204 6.23 -4.19 28.81
C PRO A 204 6.14 -2.69 29.08
N ASP A 205 7.19 -1.93 28.77
CA ASP A 205 7.26 -0.47 28.85
C ASP A 205 6.25 0.23 27.91
N LEU A 206 5.88 -0.41 26.80
CA LEU A 206 4.94 0.15 25.82
C LEU A 206 3.46 -0.20 26.08
N VAL A 207 3.17 -1.18 26.92
CA VAL A 207 1.79 -1.62 27.20
C VAL A 207 0.88 -0.45 27.59
N PRO A 208 1.26 0.46 28.53
CA PRO A 208 0.39 1.58 28.90
C PRO A 208 0.13 2.57 27.74
N LEU A 209 1.09 2.72 26.80
CA LEU A 209 0.91 3.54 25.61
C LEU A 209 -0.18 2.95 24.71
N TYR A 210 -0.07 1.65 24.41
CA TYR A 210 -1.02 0.97 23.53
C TYR A 210 -2.41 0.84 24.16
N GLU A 211 -2.55 0.65 25.46
CA GLU A 211 -3.84 0.64 26.16
C GLU A 211 -4.56 1.99 26.03
N ARG A 212 -3.83 3.11 26.14
CA ARG A 212 -4.40 4.44 25.91
C ARG A 212 -4.81 4.68 24.45
N MET A 213 -4.00 4.20 23.50
CA MET A 213 -4.25 4.42 22.07
C MET A 213 -5.34 3.51 21.49
N TYR A 214 -5.48 2.32 22.04
CA TYR A 214 -6.42 1.28 21.59
C TYR A 214 -7.32 0.80 22.75
N PRO A 215 -8.16 1.69 23.33
CA PRO A 215 -8.92 1.37 24.55
C PRO A 215 -10.04 0.34 24.32
N HIS A 216 -10.52 0.18 23.07
CA HIS A 216 -11.66 -0.68 22.75
C HIS A 216 -11.24 -1.90 21.94
N PRO A 217 -11.64 -3.13 22.37
CA PRO A 217 -11.30 -4.38 21.68
C PRO A 217 -12.01 -4.55 20.32
N THR A 218 -13.09 -3.80 20.07
CA THR A 218 -13.93 -3.92 18.86
C THR A 218 -13.71 -2.80 17.84
N ALA A 219 -12.83 -1.86 18.12
CA ALA A 219 -12.54 -0.79 17.15
C ALA A 219 -11.76 -1.35 15.97
N SER A 220 -12.41 -1.50 14.83
CA SER A 220 -11.84 -2.03 13.59
C SER A 220 -10.68 -1.18 13.04
N TYR A 221 -10.55 0.04 13.48
CA TYR A 221 -9.45 0.94 13.18
C TYR A 221 -9.04 1.63 14.47
N GLY A 222 -7.96 1.16 15.06
CA GLY A 222 -7.27 1.86 16.13
C GLY A 222 -6.72 3.17 15.60
N GLY A 223 -7.51 4.22 15.68
CA GLY A 223 -7.03 5.57 15.45
C GLY A 223 -6.30 6.06 16.67
N ILE A 224 -5.17 6.71 16.49
CA ILE A 224 -4.57 7.56 17.52
C ILE A 224 -5.61 8.61 17.90
N ARG A 225 -6.25 8.44 19.05
CA ARG A 225 -7.28 9.40 19.53
C ARG A 225 -6.71 10.54 20.36
N SER A 226 -5.39 10.60 20.55
CA SER A 226 -4.73 11.68 21.28
C SER A 226 -3.76 12.42 20.37
N GLY A 227 -3.95 13.71 20.22
CA GLY A 227 -3.12 14.58 19.41
C GLY A 227 -3.66 14.83 18.00
N ASP A 228 -2.81 15.39 17.16
CA ASP A 228 -3.12 15.66 15.75
C ASP A 228 -3.02 14.38 14.90
N PRO A 229 -4.13 13.86 14.36
CA PRO A 229 -4.14 12.60 13.61
C PRO A 229 -3.31 12.66 12.33
N HIS A 230 -2.98 13.85 11.85
CA HIS A 230 -2.26 14.07 10.60
C HIS A 230 -0.78 14.41 10.78
N ALA A 231 -0.32 14.61 12.02
CA ALA A 231 1.07 14.99 12.29
C ALA A 231 2.11 14.02 11.67
N MET A 232 1.88 12.73 11.82
CA MET A 232 2.75 11.70 11.24
C MET A 232 2.77 11.77 9.70
N GLY A 233 1.61 11.92 9.07
CA GLY A 233 1.50 12.07 7.61
C GLY A 233 2.26 13.29 7.09
N ARG A 234 2.15 14.44 7.76
CA ARG A 234 2.91 15.64 7.41
C ARG A 234 4.42 15.44 7.54
N ARG A 235 4.85 14.78 8.63
CA ARG A 235 6.26 14.48 8.84
C ARG A 235 6.83 13.57 7.76
N ILE A 236 6.11 12.53 7.38
CA ILE A 236 6.51 11.62 6.28
C ILE A 236 6.57 12.37 4.95
N ARG A 237 5.58 13.21 4.65
CA ARG A 237 5.58 14.03 3.43
C ARG A 237 6.78 14.97 3.36
N GLU A 238 7.10 15.65 4.47
CA GLU A 238 8.28 16.51 4.57
C GLU A 238 9.57 15.74 4.27
N LEU A 239 9.74 14.57 4.92
CA LEU A 239 10.91 13.72 4.72
C LEU A 239 10.98 13.19 3.28
N CYS A 240 9.88 12.70 2.72
CA CYS A 240 9.82 12.25 1.32
C CYS A 240 10.24 13.38 0.36
N GLY A 241 9.75 14.61 0.57
CA GLY A 241 10.17 15.79 -0.20
C GLY A 241 11.65 16.08 -0.09
N ARG A 242 12.24 15.96 1.12
CA ARG A 242 13.68 16.14 1.36
C ARG A 242 14.54 15.15 0.59
N TYR A 243 14.09 13.90 0.46
CA TYR A 243 14.81 12.83 -0.25
C TYR A 243 14.35 12.62 -1.70
N GLY A 244 13.49 13.49 -2.23
CA GLY A 244 13.06 13.49 -3.63
C GLY A 244 12.25 12.26 -4.06
N ILE A 245 11.48 11.67 -3.14
CA ILE A 245 10.55 10.57 -3.41
C ILE A 245 9.12 10.97 -3.04
N ALA A 246 8.14 10.26 -3.59
CA ALA A 246 6.74 10.55 -3.33
C ALA A 246 6.29 9.95 -1.98
N ASP A 247 5.37 10.63 -1.28
CA ASP A 247 4.67 10.12 -0.09
C ASP A 247 3.46 9.25 -0.44
N ARG A 248 3.33 8.89 -1.73
CA ARG A 248 2.29 8.02 -2.29
C ARG A 248 2.83 7.26 -3.49
N MET A 249 2.27 6.08 -3.74
CA MET A 249 2.53 5.33 -4.96
C MET A 249 1.89 6.06 -6.15
N PRO A 250 2.65 6.41 -7.20
CA PRO A 250 2.09 6.98 -8.41
C PRO A 250 1.09 6.02 -9.05
N ARG A 251 -0.02 6.53 -9.57
CA ARG A 251 -1.02 5.72 -10.26
C ARG A 251 -0.44 5.18 -11.56
N PRO A 252 -0.42 3.86 -11.78
CA PRO A 252 0.03 3.30 -13.05
C PRO A 252 -0.93 3.66 -14.18
N ILE A 253 -0.37 4.08 -15.32
CA ILE A 253 -1.13 4.39 -16.53
C ILE A 253 -0.81 3.31 -17.57
N ILE A 254 -1.84 2.60 -18.01
CA ILE A 254 -1.72 1.52 -18.99
C ILE A 254 -1.52 2.14 -20.39
N PRO A 255 -0.54 1.70 -21.19
CA PRO A 255 -0.36 2.18 -22.55
C PRO A 255 -1.62 1.97 -23.39
N GLY A 256 -2.06 3.00 -24.11
CA GLY A 256 -3.27 2.95 -24.92
C GLY A 256 -4.59 3.11 -24.17
N ASP A 257 -4.55 3.33 -22.85
CA ASP A 257 -5.77 3.61 -22.08
C ASP A 257 -6.39 4.94 -22.52
N LYS A 258 -7.59 4.86 -23.09
CA LYS A 258 -8.36 6.04 -23.54
C LYS A 258 -8.71 7.00 -22.39
N ARG A 259 -8.70 6.52 -21.16
CA ARG A 259 -8.95 7.30 -19.95
C ARG A 259 -7.65 7.71 -19.22
N ALA A 260 -6.50 7.62 -19.86
CA ALA A 260 -5.21 7.96 -19.26
C ALA A 260 -5.19 9.38 -18.68
N LEU A 261 -5.75 10.37 -19.40
CA LEU A 261 -5.85 11.75 -18.92
C LEU A 261 -6.82 11.86 -17.73
N ASN A 262 -7.97 11.19 -17.78
CA ASN A 262 -8.90 11.14 -16.65
C ASN A 262 -8.19 10.61 -15.38
N LYS A 263 -7.48 9.51 -15.48
CA LYS A 263 -6.74 8.91 -14.37
C LYS A 263 -5.67 9.86 -13.78
N ARG A 264 -4.96 10.60 -14.63
CA ARG A 264 -3.98 11.62 -14.17
C ARG A 264 -4.65 12.79 -13.44
N VAL A 265 -5.78 13.27 -13.97
CA VAL A 265 -6.54 14.34 -13.33
C VAL A 265 -7.13 13.88 -12.00
N VAL A 266 -7.66 12.65 -11.94
CA VAL A 266 -8.15 12.03 -10.72
C VAL A 266 -7.03 11.91 -9.68
N GLU A 267 -5.85 11.46 -10.05
CA GLU A 267 -4.69 11.37 -9.16
C GLU A 267 -4.30 12.74 -8.60
N ALA A 268 -4.23 13.77 -9.44
CA ALA A 268 -3.92 15.12 -9.00
C ALA A 268 -4.97 15.66 -8.01
N LEU A 269 -6.26 15.49 -8.28
CA LEU A 269 -7.35 15.91 -7.40
C LEU A 269 -7.36 15.12 -6.07
N ALA A 270 -7.09 13.81 -6.12
CA ALA A 270 -7.00 12.97 -4.95
C ALA A 270 -5.80 13.34 -4.06
N ASN A 271 -4.67 13.70 -4.66
CA ASN A 271 -3.49 14.18 -3.94
C ASN A 271 -3.77 15.53 -3.28
N GLU A 272 -4.41 16.49 -3.97
CA GLU A 272 -4.82 17.76 -3.37
C GLU A 272 -5.77 17.54 -2.19
N CYS A 273 -6.77 16.65 -2.34
CA CYS A 273 -7.67 16.30 -1.26
C CYS A 273 -6.91 15.78 -0.03
N TYR A 274 -5.99 14.84 -0.26
CA TYR A 274 -5.16 14.28 0.80
C TYR A 274 -4.29 15.32 1.50
N TRP A 275 -3.64 16.19 0.74
CA TRP A 275 -2.80 17.24 1.32
C TRP A 275 -3.60 18.24 2.14
N MET A 276 -4.80 18.60 1.68
CA MET A 276 -5.73 19.42 2.47
C MET A 276 -6.12 18.76 3.79
N GLU A 277 -6.35 17.43 3.78
CA GLU A 277 -6.65 16.68 4.99
C GLU A 277 -5.46 16.65 5.95
N LEU A 278 -4.24 16.46 5.44
CA LEU A 278 -3.02 16.53 6.26
C LEU A 278 -2.83 17.89 6.92
N GLU A 279 -3.21 18.97 6.24
CA GLU A 279 -3.08 20.34 6.73
C GLU A 279 -4.27 20.78 7.59
N ASN A 280 -5.19 19.86 7.92
CA ASN A 280 -6.43 20.18 8.64
C ASN A 280 -7.25 21.29 7.98
N ALA A 281 -7.23 21.38 6.64
CA ALA A 281 -8.03 22.35 5.89
C ALA A 281 -9.54 22.08 6.08
N PRO A 282 -10.41 23.09 5.86
CA PRO A 282 -11.86 22.92 5.98
C PRO A 282 -12.37 21.72 5.17
N GLY A 283 -13.05 20.78 5.82
CA GLY A 283 -13.47 19.50 5.23
C GLY A 283 -14.31 19.65 3.96
N GLN A 284 -15.13 20.73 3.85
CA GLN A 284 -15.91 21.03 2.65
C GLN A 284 -15.05 21.20 1.39
N ARG A 285 -13.86 21.81 1.53
CA ARG A 285 -12.94 21.99 0.41
C ARG A 285 -12.33 20.67 -0.03
N ALA A 286 -11.83 19.86 0.89
CA ALA A 286 -11.30 18.52 0.60
C ALA A 286 -12.37 17.63 -0.04
N TRP A 287 -13.63 17.71 0.45
CA TRP A 287 -14.75 17.00 -0.15
C TRP A 287 -15.07 17.41 -1.58
N ALA A 288 -14.93 18.69 -1.94
CA ALA A 288 -15.14 19.16 -3.31
C ALA A 288 -14.14 18.50 -4.28
N TYR A 289 -12.86 18.45 -3.90
CA TYR A 289 -11.82 17.74 -4.70
C TYR A 289 -12.09 16.25 -4.80
N ARG A 290 -12.47 15.60 -3.72
CA ARG A 290 -12.81 14.18 -3.71
C ARG A 290 -13.97 13.84 -4.64
N LYS A 291 -15.06 14.63 -4.59
CA LYS A 291 -16.20 14.46 -5.48
C LYS A 291 -15.81 14.68 -6.94
N ALA A 292 -15.02 15.70 -7.24
CA ALA A 292 -14.53 15.95 -8.59
C ALA A 292 -13.68 14.77 -9.10
N ALA A 293 -12.81 14.20 -8.27
CA ALA A 293 -12.02 13.02 -8.61
C ALA A 293 -12.93 11.85 -8.99
N TRP A 294 -13.91 11.51 -8.15
CA TRP A 294 -14.85 10.39 -8.42
C TRP A 294 -15.64 10.59 -9.71
N ALA A 295 -16.15 11.80 -9.96
CA ALA A 295 -16.90 12.06 -11.18
C ALA A 295 -16.06 11.91 -12.46
N ILE A 296 -14.78 12.32 -12.40
CA ILE A 296 -13.88 12.15 -13.55
C ILE A 296 -13.45 10.67 -13.69
N GLU A 297 -13.33 9.93 -12.59
CA GLU A 297 -13.05 8.49 -12.63
C GLU A 297 -14.13 7.71 -13.39
N ASP A 298 -15.40 8.07 -13.19
CA ASP A 298 -16.56 7.42 -13.80
C ASP A 298 -16.84 7.85 -15.24
N LEU A 299 -16.15 8.89 -15.75
CA LEU A 299 -16.33 9.33 -17.14
C LEU A 299 -15.81 8.30 -18.13
N GLU A 300 -16.64 7.91 -19.09
CA GLU A 300 -16.23 7.14 -20.25
C GLU A 300 -15.45 7.97 -21.27
N GLN A 301 -15.78 9.28 -21.36
CA GLN A 301 -15.16 10.22 -22.29
C GLN A 301 -13.88 10.83 -21.68
N ASP A 302 -12.92 11.13 -22.55
CA ASP A 302 -11.70 11.87 -22.17
C ASP A 302 -12.07 13.29 -21.69
N VAL A 303 -11.71 13.63 -20.47
CA VAL A 303 -12.01 14.95 -19.85
C VAL A 303 -11.38 16.09 -20.64
N GLY A 304 -10.23 15.87 -21.26
CA GLY A 304 -9.58 16.87 -22.11
C GLY A 304 -10.34 17.09 -23.40
N LEU A 305 -10.99 16.07 -23.97
CA LEU A 305 -11.87 16.23 -25.14
C LEU A 305 -13.10 17.07 -24.77
N ILE A 306 -13.72 16.77 -23.62
CA ILE A 306 -14.85 17.57 -23.11
C ILE A 306 -14.44 19.04 -22.93
N TYR A 307 -13.27 19.29 -22.34
CA TYR A 307 -12.77 20.65 -22.16
C TYR A 307 -12.46 21.36 -23.48
N ARG A 308 -11.84 20.66 -24.46
CA ARG A 308 -11.55 21.26 -25.78
C ARG A 308 -12.79 21.60 -26.59
N THR A 309 -13.87 20.79 -26.45
CA THR A 309 -15.12 21.00 -27.22
C THR A 309 -16.08 22.00 -26.56
N MET A 310 -16.19 21.95 -25.25
CA MET A 310 -17.21 22.70 -24.50
C MET A 310 -16.62 23.77 -23.58
N GLY A 311 -15.29 23.83 -23.45
CA GLY A 311 -14.61 24.73 -22.54
C GLY A 311 -15.03 24.52 -21.10
N ARG A 312 -15.10 25.61 -20.34
CA ARG A 312 -15.49 25.60 -18.93
C ARG A 312 -16.90 25.02 -18.69
N LYS A 313 -17.82 25.24 -19.64
CA LYS A 313 -19.20 24.71 -19.56
C LYS A 313 -19.22 23.17 -19.52
N GLY A 314 -18.30 22.52 -20.23
CA GLY A 314 -18.18 21.06 -20.17
C GLY A 314 -17.79 20.54 -18.77
N LEU A 315 -16.93 21.27 -18.07
CA LEU A 315 -16.58 20.94 -16.67
C LEU A 315 -17.74 21.19 -15.71
N GLU A 316 -18.57 22.19 -15.97
CA GLU A 316 -19.79 22.47 -15.19
C GLU A 316 -20.82 21.35 -15.33
N VAL A 317 -20.92 20.71 -16.52
CA VAL A 317 -21.75 19.51 -16.73
C VAL A 317 -21.26 18.34 -15.89
N ILE A 318 -19.94 18.12 -15.83
CA ILE A 318 -19.35 17.11 -14.96
C ILE A 318 -19.68 17.40 -13.49
N ALA A 319 -19.55 18.64 -13.05
CA ALA A 319 -19.90 19.05 -11.70
C ALA A 319 -21.40 18.83 -11.38
N ALA A 320 -22.29 19.06 -12.35
CA ALA A 320 -23.72 18.80 -12.18
C ALA A 320 -24.05 17.29 -12.08
N LEU A 321 -23.31 16.41 -12.77
CA LEU A 321 -23.45 14.96 -12.62
C LEU A 321 -23.09 14.52 -11.19
N ILE A 322 -22.09 15.12 -10.57
CA ILE A 322 -21.72 14.87 -9.17
C ILE A 322 -22.91 15.16 -8.25
N THR A 323 -23.57 16.29 -8.45
CA THR A 323 -24.73 16.71 -7.65
C THR A 323 -25.88 15.72 -7.78
N LYS A 324 -26.12 15.22 -8.99
CA LYS A 324 -27.21 14.26 -9.27
C LYS A 324 -26.95 12.87 -8.65
N TRP A 325 -25.74 12.39 -8.68
CA TRP A 325 -25.39 11.04 -8.17
C TRP A 325 -25.34 10.95 -6.65
N PHE A 326 -25.00 12.03 -5.99
CA PHE A 326 -24.82 12.08 -4.53
C PHE A 326 -25.97 12.78 -3.78
N GLY A 327 -27.04 13.22 -4.48
CA GLY A 327 -28.26 13.76 -3.85
C GLY A 327 -28.06 15.07 -3.09
N TRP A 328 -27.11 15.90 -3.47
CA TRP A 328 -26.79 17.14 -2.78
C TRP A 328 -27.26 18.34 -3.59
N SER A 329 -28.23 19.07 -3.05
CA SER A 329 -28.52 20.45 -3.49
C SER A 329 -27.35 21.37 -3.11
N ALA A 330 -26.98 22.26 -4.02
CA ALA A 330 -25.95 23.28 -3.86
C ALA A 330 -26.20 24.18 -2.66
#